data_0c5f722863e7f260308813a64a067dbd
#
_entry.id   0c5f722863e7f260308813a64a067dbd
#
_cell.length_a   1.000
_cell.length_b   1.000
_cell.length_c   1.000
_cell.angle_alpha   90.00
_cell.angle_beta   90.00
_cell.angle_gamma   90.00
#
_symmetry.space_group_name_H-M   'P 1'
#
loop_
_entity.id
_entity.type
_entity.pdbx_description
1 polymer ?
#
loop_
_entity_poly.entity_id
_entity_poly.type
_entity_poly.pdbx_seq_one_letter_code
_entity_poly.pdbx_strand_id
1 'polypeptide(L)'
;MKTNKEKEQPTKQEKQPETFNIIPGPSEMAEKDEVLAKAYNDLLFFGRAFLPNDFLNKSASPPCHYEISNRLISTKPGERLCIILPRGFGKSILSKTAILHKLCFSGTDKQNFIAWVSEEQGQSIDHLKFLRYHLEMNKMIKYYFGNMDGGTVGKRWTEKDLVTPKGDRIIAKGTSQRLRGRAEVDVRYTGIILDDFESELNTKTPERRNEIKRWVVSTIYPALEESPGREGWIWLAGTIVHFDSFLQMTYDGYKQAKKDARFYPWDVYFHSAIEDGQSIWPQQFPLTKLNAKKQEFIEAGLVNKFAQEYMNDARDITNASFKIDRIQHYSGERKYINGFNYLVEHDEMIPINIYIGVDLAATASD
;
A
#
# COMPACT_ATOMS: atom_id res chain seq x y z
N MET A 1 23.37 -78.90 -3.38
CA MET A 1 22.01 -78.45 -3.20
C MET A 1 22.00 -77.02 -2.73
N LYS A 2 21.75 -76.05 -3.63
CA LYS A 2 21.54 -74.63 -3.32
C LYS A 2 20.22 -74.22 -3.95
N THR A 3 19.27 -73.94 -3.07
CA THR A 3 17.91 -73.50 -3.45
C THR A 3 17.91 -72.02 -3.79
N ASN A 4 17.58 -71.70 -5.04
CA ASN A 4 17.28 -70.34 -5.51
C ASN A 4 15.95 -69.87 -4.88
N LYS A 5 15.99 -68.75 -4.18
CA LYS A 5 14.79 -67.95 -3.83
C LYS A 5 14.66 -66.84 -4.86
N GLU A 6 13.65 -66.95 -5.70
CA GLU A 6 13.17 -65.86 -6.57
C GLU A 6 12.59 -64.76 -5.69
N LYS A 7 13.04 -63.52 -5.95
CA LYS A 7 12.47 -62.29 -5.36
C LYS A 7 11.39 -61.78 -6.30
N GLU A 8 10.12 -61.89 -5.90
CA GLU A 8 9.01 -61.18 -6.53
C GLU A 8 9.23 -59.68 -6.35
N GLN A 9 9.22 -58.94 -7.48
CA GLN A 9 9.18 -57.49 -7.52
C GLN A 9 7.70 -57.02 -7.44
N PRO A 10 7.35 -55.98 -6.63
CA PRO A 10 5.99 -55.47 -6.59
C PRO A 10 5.71 -54.65 -7.87
N THR A 11 4.66 -55.04 -8.55
CA THR A 11 4.05 -54.38 -9.69
C THR A 11 3.65 -52.94 -9.31
N LYS A 12 4.25 -51.95 -9.99
CA LYS A 12 3.79 -50.55 -9.93
C LYS A 12 2.40 -50.48 -10.56
N GLN A 13 1.38 -50.21 -9.72
CA GLN A 13 0.09 -49.73 -10.18
C GLN A 13 0.25 -48.30 -10.69
N GLU A 14 0.15 -48.09 -11.98
CA GLU A 14 -0.05 -46.79 -12.61
C GLU A 14 -1.38 -46.21 -12.13
N LYS A 15 -1.30 -45.15 -11.30
CA LYS A 15 -2.46 -44.29 -11.01
C LYS A 15 -2.83 -43.54 -12.27
N GLN A 16 -3.97 -43.93 -12.86
CA GLN A 16 -4.62 -43.11 -13.88
C GLN A 16 -4.94 -41.73 -13.32
N PRO A 17 -4.77 -40.64 -14.11
CA PRO A 17 -5.18 -39.32 -13.66
C PRO A 17 -6.72 -39.30 -13.57
N GLU A 18 -7.24 -39.02 -12.36
CA GLU A 18 -8.65 -38.73 -12.15
C GLU A 18 -9.03 -37.47 -12.93
N THR A 19 -9.65 -37.65 -14.06
CA THR A 19 -10.32 -36.58 -14.81
C THR A 19 -11.60 -36.22 -14.08
N PHE A 20 -11.57 -35.23 -13.22
CA PHE A 20 -12.76 -34.62 -12.67
C PHE A 20 -13.46 -33.78 -13.73
N ASN A 21 -14.23 -34.40 -14.59
CA ASN A 21 -15.29 -33.76 -15.37
C ASN A 21 -16.62 -33.96 -14.64
N ILE A 22 -16.75 -33.36 -13.44
CA ILE A 22 -18.08 -33.24 -12.82
C ILE A 22 -18.68 -31.96 -13.37
N ILE A 23 -19.70 -32.08 -14.21
CA ILE A 23 -20.57 -30.95 -14.57
C ILE A 23 -21.36 -30.62 -13.28
N PRO A 24 -21.20 -29.42 -12.69
CA PRO A 24 -21.93 -29.08 -11.47
C PRO A 24 -23.43 -29.15 -11.67
N GLY A 25 -24.16 -29.64 -10.67
CA GLY A 25 -25.63 -29.63 -10.71
C GLY A 25 -26.18 -28.20 -10.64
N PRO A 26 -27.45 -27.96 -10.99
CA PRO A 26 -28.03 -26.60 -10.99
C PRO A 26 -27.94 -25.88 -9.64
N SER A 27 -27.98 -26.56 -8.51
CA SER A 27 -27.81 -26.01 -7.16
C SER A 27 -26.36 -25.59 -6.89
N GLU A 28 -25.37 -26.36 -7.35
CA GLU A 28 -23.95 -26.03 -7.21
C GLU A 28 -23.54 -24.84 -8.10
N MET A 29 -24.17 -24.73 -9.28
CA MET A 29 -23.98 -23.57 -10.16
C MET A 29 -24.55 -22.29 -9.54
N ALA A 30 -25.73 -22.34 -8.95
CA ALA A 30 -26.35 -21.20 -8.27
C ALA A 30 -25.51 -20.76 -7.03
N GLU A 31 -25.00 -21.69 -6.24
CA GLU A 31 -24.11 -21.42 -5.12
C GLU A 31 -22.78 -20.81 -5.59
N LYS A 32 -22.23 -21.32 -6.70
CA LYS A 32 -21.02 -20.77 -7.31
C LYS A 32 -21.20 -19.34 -7.77
N ASP A 33 -22.32 -19.03 -8.41
CA ASP A 33 -22.64 -17.68 -8.90
C ASP A 33 -22.83 -16.70 -7.74
N GLU A 34 -23.46 -17.13 -6.64
CA GLU A 34 -23.61 -16.31 -5.42
C GLU A 34 -22.26 -15.98 -4.80
N VAL A 35 -21.37 -16.96 -4.66
CA VAL A 35 -19.99 -16.74 -4.16
C VAL A 35 -19.23 -15.78 -5.06
N LEU A 36 -19.31 -15.93 -6.38
CA LEU A 36 -18.65 -15.04 -7.33
C LEU A 36 -19.21 -13.62 -7.27
N ALA A 37 -20.53 -13.45 -7.20
CA ALA A 37 -21.17 -12.14 -7.07
C ALA A 37 -20.75 -11.42 -5.79
N LYS A 38 -20.69 -12.14 -4.67
CA LYS A 38 -20.20 -11.59 -3.40
C LYS A 38 -18.72 -11.25 -3.46
N ALA A 39 -17.90 -12.14 -4.00
CA ALA A 39 -16.47 -11.93 -4.15
C ALA A 39 -16.15 -10.75 -5.08
N TYR A 40 -16.93 -10.54 -6.13
CA TYR A 40 -16.79 -9.41 -7.04
C TYR A 40 -16.98 -8.05 -6.33
N ASN A 41 -17.95 -7.99 -5.43
CA ASN A 41 -18.33 -6.74 -4.75
C ASN A 41 -17.66 -6.52 -3.39
N ASP A 42 -17.00 -7.54 -2.81
CA ASP A 42 -16.38 -7.46 -1.48
C ASP A 42 -14.98 -8.06 -1.52
N LEU A 43 -13.96 -7.19 -1.52
CA LEU A 43 -12.55 -7.59 -1.53
C LEU A 43 -12.15 -8.36 -0.27
N LEU A 44 -12.70 -8.00 0.89
CA LEU A 44 -12.39 -8.71 2.14
C LEU A 44 -13.00 -10.11 2.15
N PHE A 45 -14.20 -10.26 1.58
CA PHE A 45 -14.77 -11.58 1.36
C PHE A 45 -13.92 -12.38 0.37
N PHE A 46 -13.54 -11.79 -0.77
CA PHE A 46 -12.62 -12.44 -1.74
C PHE A 46 -11.35 -12.92 -1.04
N GLY A 47 -10.69 -12.04 -0.28
CA GLY A 47 -9.48 -12.40 0.44
C GLY A 47 -9.68 -13.57 1.41
N ARG A 48 -10.75 -13.56 2.21
CA ARG A 48 -11.03 -14.64 3.17
C ARG A 48 -11.42 -15.95 2.50
N ALA A 49 -12.18 -15.90 1.43
CA ALA A 49 -12.65 -17.08 0.73
C ALA A 49 -11.57 -17.74 -0.14
N PHE A 50 -10.77 -16.94 -0.83
CA PHE A 50 -9.79 -17.43 -1.81
C PHE A 50 -8.35 -17.48 -1.30
N LEU A 51 -8.00 -16.72 -0.26
CA LEU A 51 -6.66 -16.62 0.31
C LEU A 51 -6.66 -16.93 1.83
N PRO A 52 -7.26 -18.05 2.28
CA PRO A 52 -7.52 -18.28 3.71
C PRO A 52 -6.28 -18.33 4.58
N ASN A 53 -5.12 -18.69 4.04
CA ASN A 53 -3.86 -18.80 4.79
C ASN A 53 -3.08 -17.50 4.85
N ASP A 54 -3.28 -16.62 3.88
CA ASP A 54 -2.44 -15.44 3.63
C ASP A 54 -3.17 -14.14 3.96
N PHE A 55 -4.50 -14.14 3.88
CA PHE A 55 -5.30 -12.95 4.04
C PHE A 55 -5.81 -12.81 5.48
N LEU A 56 -5.18 -11.98 6.30
CA LEU A 56 -5.66 -11.43 7.59
C LEU A 56 -6.62 -12.31 8.42
N ASN A 57 -6.51 -13.64 8.29
CA ASN A 57 -7.51 -14.59 8.82
C ASN A 57 -7.51 -14.74 10.34
N LYS A 58 -6.49 -14.22 11.00
CA LYS A 58 -6.32 -14.41 12.45
C LYS A 58 -7.08 -13.39 13.29
N SER A 59 -7.58 -12.32 12.66
CA SER A 59 -8.33 -11.27 13.35
C SER A 59 -9.36 -10.61 12.45
N ALA A 60 -10.40 -10.00 13.03
CA ALA A 60 -11.35 -9.19 12.28
C ALA A 60 -10.64 -8.01 11.62
N SER A 61 -11.06 -7.66 10.40
CA SER A 61 -10.56 -6.48 9.72
C SER A 61 -11.09 -5.21 10.38
N PRO A 62 -10.26 -4.17 10.57
CA PRO A 62 -10.70 -2.89 11.11
C PRO A 62 -11.55 -2.11 10.08
N PRO A 63 -12.32 -1.10 10.50
CA PRO A 63 -13.14 -0.30 9.60
C PRO A 63 -12.39 0.28 8.40
N CYS A 64 -11.18 0.78 8.60
CA CYS A 64 -10.35 1.33 7.52
C CYS A 64 -10.04 0.32 6.40
N HIS A 65 -9.97 -1.00 6.71
CA HIS A 65 -9.78 -2.01 5.68
C HIS A 65 -11.02 -2.15 4.77
N TYR A 66 -12.22 -1.98 5.29
CA TYR A 66 -13.45 -2.00 4.49
C TYR A 66 -13.49 -0.82 3.51
N GLU A 67 -13.19 0.38 4.00
CA GLU A 67 -13.15 1.59 3.16
C GLU A 67 -12.10 1.46 2.06
N ILE A 68 -10.86 1.12 2.42
CA ILE A 68 -9.77 0.95 1.47
C ILE A 68 -10.08 -0.16 0.47
N SER A 69 -10.61 -1.29 0.92
CA SER A 69 -10.97 -2.43 0.06
C SER A 69 -12.03 -2.06 -0.97
N ASN A 70 -13.09 -1.39 -0.55
CA ASN A 70 -14.14 -0.91 -1.45
C ASN A 70 -13.57 0.08 -2.48
N ARG A 71 -12.64 0.93 -2.04
CA ARG A 71 -12.02 1.92 -2.93
C ARG A 71 -11.06 1.28 -3.94
N LEU A 72 -10.31 0.25 -3.54
CA LEU A 72 -9.42 -0.50 -4.44
C LEU A 72 -10.19 -1.19 -5.57
N ILE A 73 -11.29 -1.89 -5.26
CA ILE A 73 -12.08 -2.58 -6.30
C ILE A 73 -12.87 -1.61 -7.19
N SER A 74 -13.29 -0.47 -6.65
CA SER A 74 -14.03 0.57 -7.38
C SER A 74 -13.15 1.57 -8.12
N THR A 75 -11.82 1.39 -8.13
CA THR A 75 -10.89 2.28 -8.83
C THR A 75 -11.21 2.37 -10.31
N LYS A 76 -11.48 3.59 -10.77
CA LYS A 76 -11.79 3.93 -12.18
C LYS A 76 -10.54 4.35 -12.94
N PRO A 77 -10.59 4.34 -14.29
CA PRO A 77 -9.57 4.95 -15.13
C PRO A 77 -9.22 6.38 -14.69
N GLY A 78 -7.94 6.72 -14.70
CA GLY A 78 -7.43 8.04 -14.34
C GLY A 78 -7.33 8.37 -12.86
N GLU A 79 -7.88 7.53 -11.98
CA GLU A 79 -7.88 7.80 -10.54
C GLU A 79 -6.54 7.49 -9.87
N ARG A 80 -6.26 8.25 -8.81
CA ARG A 80 -5.07 8.10 -7.99
C ARG A 80 -5.46 7.91 -6.54
N LEU A 81 -5.07 6.78 -5.97
CA LEU A 81 -5.37 6.40 -4.59
C LEU A 81 -4.08 6.38 -3.77
N CYS A 82 -4.07 7.04 -2.62
CA CYS A 82 -2.96 7.05 -1.67
C CYS A 82 -3.40 6.41 -0.35
N ILE A 83 -2.73 5.33 0.06
CA ILE A 83 -3.02 4.55 1.26
C ILE A 83 -1.84 4.67 2.22
N ILE A 84 -2.03 5.42 3.28
CA ILE A 84 -1.03 5.65 4.33
C ILE A 84 -1.52 4.96 5.60
N LEU A 85 -0.93 3.80 5.88
CA LEU A 85 -1.24 3.00 7.07
C LEU A 85 0.03 2.70 7.86
N PRO A 86 -0.07 2.44 9.16
CA PRO A 86 1.06 2.02 9.97
C PRO A 86 1.70 0.72 9.48
N ARG A 87 2.93 0.47 9.90
CA ARG A 87 3.62 -0.77 9.60
C ARG A 87 2.86 -1.99 10.17
N GLY A 88 2.69 -3.02 9.34
CA GLY A 88 1.95 -4.24 9.73
C GLY A 88 0.44 -4.14 9.65
N PHE A 89 -0.12 -2.99 9.22
CA PHE A 89 -1.57 -2.78 9.10
C PHE A 89 -2.15 -3.17 7.73
N GLY A 90 -1.52 -4.08 7.02
CA GLY A 90 -2.14 -4.79 5.88
C GLY A 90 -2.09 -4.10 4.52
N LYS A 91 -1.35 -2.99 4.34
CA LYS A 91 -1.23 -2.28 3.04
C LYS A 91 -0.98 -3.21 1.86
N SER A 92 0.16 -3.89 1.90
CA SER A 92 0.60 -4.73 0.77
C SER A 92 -0.27 -5.95 0.56
N ILE A 93 -0.88 -6.54 1.62
CA ILE A 93 -1.81 -7.68 1.44
C ILE A 93 -3.12 -7.23 0.82
N LEU A 94 -3.65 -6.06 1.18
CA LEU A 94 -4.84 -5.49 0.53
C LEU A 94 -4.58 -5.20 -0.95
N SER A 95 -3.43 -4.59 -1.28
CA SER A 95 -3.01 -4.34 -2.67
C SER A 95 -2.85 -5.63 -3.47
N LYS A 96 -2.17 -6.65 -2.91
CA LYS A 96 -2.01 -7.97 -3.56
C LYS A 96 -3.36 -8.65 -3.82
N THR A 97 -4.24 -8.61 -2.83
CA THR A 97 -5.58 -9.19 -2.93
C THR A 97 -6.41 -8.47 -3.99
N ALA A 98 -6.33 -7.13 -4.04
CA ALA A 98 -7.03 -6.33 -5.04
C ALA A 98 -6.53 -6.60 -6.47
N ILE A 99 -5.23 -6.84 -6.65
CA ILE A 99 -4.70 -7.24 -7.96
C ILE A 99 -5.15 -8.65 -8.35
N LEU A 100 -5.08 -9.64 -7.45
CA LEU A 100 -5.64 -10.96 -7.72
C LEU A 100 -7.10 -10.89 -8.11
N HIS A 101 -7.89 -10.11 -7.38
CA HIS A 101 -9.29 -9.84 -7.71
C HIS A 101 -9.45 -9.26 -9.12
N LYS A 102 -8.69 -8.19 -9.46
CA LYS A 102 -8.74 -7.60 -10.80
C LYS A 102 -8.40 -8.62 -11.89
N LEU A 103 -7.38 -9.46 -11.70
CA LEU A 103 -6.99 -10.49 -12.68
C LEU A 103 -8.05 -11.60 -12.80
N CYS A 104 -8.62 -12.04 -11.67
CA CYS A 104 -9.65 -13.08 -11.67
C CYS A 104 -10.92 -12.61 -12.39
N PHE A 105 -11.35 -11.38 -12.18
CA PHE A 105 -12.55 -10.79 -12.76
C PHE A 105 -12.31 -10.00 -14.05
N SER A 106 -11.07 -9.95 -14.58
CA SER A 106 -10.83 -9.29 -15.88
C SER A 106 -11.55 -10.00 -17.03
N GLY A 107 -12.04 -9.20 -17.97
CA GLY A 107 -12.53 -9.69 -19.26
C GLY A 107 -11.37 -9.90 -20.25
N THR A 108 -11.67 -10.51 -21.39
CA THR A 108 -10.71 -10.73 -22.48
C THR A 108 -10.60 -9.53 -23.44
N ASP A 109 -11.52 -8.61 -23.35
CA ASP A 109 -11.65 -7.42 -24.22
C ASP A 109 -10.83 -6.21 -23.74
N LYS A 110 -10.52 -6.16 -22.44
CA LYS A 110 -9.77 -5.06 -21.80
C LYS A 110 -8.69 -5.63 -20.88
N GLN A 111 -7.54 -5.95 -21.46
CA GLN A 111 -6.40 -6.46 -20.71
C GLN A 111 -5.75 -5.36 -19.84
N ASN A 112 -5.33 -5.76 -18.66
CA ASN A 112 -4.55 -4.89 -17.77
C ASN A 112 -3.06 -5.01 -18.09
N PHE A 113 -2.35 -3.90 -18.08
CA PHE A 113 -0.90 -3.87 -18.03
C PHE A 113 -0.46 -3.07 -16.81
N ILE A 114 0.04 -3.75 -15.79
CA ILE A 114 0.29 -3.20 -14.47
C ILE A 114 1.80 -3.25 -14.15
N ALA A 115 2.35 -2.15 -13.63
CA ALA A 115 3.66 -2.15 -13.01
C ALA A 115 3.52 -2.16 -11.49
N TRP A 116 4.19 -3.10 -10.81
CA TRP A 116 4.39 -3.07 -9.37
C TRP A 116 5.78 -2.53 -9.07
N VAL A 117 5.86 -1.43 -8.33
CA VAL A 117 7.09 -0.72 -8.03
C VAL A 117 7.26 -0.63 -6.52
N SER A 118 8.41 -1.07 -6.02
CA SER A 118 8.84 -0.89 -4.62
C SER A 118 10.19 -0.19 -4.57
N GLU A 119 10.75 0.09 -3.39
CA GLU A 119 12.08 0.68 -3.28
C GLU A 119 13.11 -0.11 -4.12
N GLU A 120 13.18 -1.41 -3.89
CA GLU A 120 14.02 -2.33 -4.66
C GLU A 120 13.18 -3.28 -5.50
N GLN A 121 13.68 -3.64 -6.68
CA GLN A 121 13.00 -4.60 -7.56
C GLN A 121 12.77 -5.97 -6.88
N GLY A 122 13.66 -6.37 -5.97
CA GLY A 122 13.51 -7.61 -5.20
C GLY A 122 12.19 -7.68 -4.43
N GLN A 123 11.81 -6.60 -3.78
CA GLN A 123 10.53 -6.49 -3.06
C GLN A 123 9.33 -6.63 -4.02
N SER A 124 9.37 -5.94 -5.16
CA SER A 124 8.32 -6.08 -6.19
C SER A 124 8.24 -7.51 -6.75
N ILE A 125 9.37 -8.19 -6.90
CA ILE A 125 9.42 -9.61 -7.32
C ILE A 125 8.73 -10.48 -6.27
N ASP A 126 8.92 -10.24 -4.98
CA ASP A 126 8.26 -11.03 -3.93
C ASP A 126 6.74 -10.82 -3.93
N HIS A 127 6.26 -9.64 -4.28
CA HIS A 127 4.83 -9.44 -4.53
C HIS A 127 4.34 -10.22 -5.75
N LEU A 128 5.09 -10.25 -6.84
CA LEU A 128 4.72 -11.02 -8.02
C LEU A 128 4.79 -12.54 -7.76
N LYS A 129 5.73 -13.03 -6.95
CA LYS A 129 5.78 -14.45 -6.53
C LYS A 129 4.51 -14.85 -5.77
N PHE A 130 4.00 -13.96 -4.89
CA PHE A 130 2.73 -14.19 -4.21
C PHE A 130 1.58 -14.31 -5.21
N LEU A 131 1.45 -13.37 -6.15
CA LEU A 131 0.41 -13.42 -7.19
C LEU A 131 0.53 -14.69 -8.03
N ARG A 132 1.74 -15.00 -8.49
CA ARG A 132 2.07 -16.18 -9.27
C ARG A 132 1.66 -17.45 -8.56
N TYR A 133 2.03 -17.61 -7.29
CA TYR A 133 1.67 -18.78 -6.48
C TYR A 133 0.16 -19.01 -6.44
N HIS A 134 -0.63 -17.96 -6.21
CA HIS A 134 -2.09 -18.09 -6.19
C HIS A 134 -2.70 -18.39 -7.55
N LEU A 135 -2.18 -17.78 -8.62
CA LEU A 135 -2.65 -18.03 -9.98
C LEU A 135 -2.29 -19.46 -10.47
N GLU A 136 -1.14 -20.00 -10.04
CA GLU A 136 -0.67 -21.34 -10.38
C GLU A 136 -1.25 -22.45 -9.51
N MET A 137 -1.33 -22.24 -8.21
CA MET A 137 -1.47 -23.34 -7.23
C MET A 137 -2.77 -23.28 -6.43
N ASN A 138 -3.43 -22.12 -6.37
CA ASN A 138 -4.60 -21.96 -5.53
C ASN A 138 -5.81 -22.71 -6.09
N LYS A 139 -6.26 -23.75 -5.39
CA LYS A 139 -7.37 -24.62 -5.82
C LYS A 139 -8.71 -23.86 -5.91
N MET A 140 -8.95 -22.90 -5.00
CA MET A 140 -10.18 -22.10 -5.04
C MET A 140 -10.20 -21.19 -6.28
N ILE A 141 -9.08 -20.52 -6.58
CA ILE A 141 -8.97 -19.70 -7.80
C ILE A 141 -9.18 -20.58 -9.04
N LYS A 142 -8.52 -21.74 -9.11
CA LYS A 142 -8.71 -22.68 -10.23
C LYS A 142 -10.15 -23.16 -10.38
N TYR A 143 -10.82 -23.47 -9.28
CA TYR A 143 -12.20 -23.95 -9.30
C TYR A 143 -13.18 -22.89 -9.81
N TYR A 144 -13.04 -21.64 -9.33
CA TYR A 144 -13.98 -20.57 -9.67
C TYR A 144 -13.65 -19.85 -10.97
N PHE A 145 -12.38 -19.67 -11.32
CA PHE A 145 -11.91 -18.84 -12.44
C PHE A 145 -11.21 -19.65 -13.55
N GLY A 146 -11.02 -20.94 -13.36
CA GLY A 146 -10.31 -21.80 -14.30
C GLY A 146 -8.78 -21.64 -14.22
N ASN A 147 -8.09 -22.04 -15.30
CA ASN A 147 -6.65 -21.92 -15.36
C ASN A 147 -6.25 -20.46 -15.54
N MET A 148 -5.51 -19.93 -14.58
CA MET A 148 -4.95 -18.57 -14.58
C MET A 148 -3.43 -18.53 -14.80
N ASP A 149 -2.80 -19.73 -14.93
CA ASP A 149 -1.36 -19.86 -15.20
C ASP A 149 -1.05 -19.63 -16.68
N GLY A 150 -0.41 -18.49 -16.98
CA GLY A 150 -0.02 -18.14 -18.33
C GLY A 150 1.11 -19.01 -18.90
N GLY A 151 1.93 -19.63 -18.04
CA GLY A 151 3.00 -20.52 -18.44
C GLY A 151 2.47 -21.78 -19.15
N THR A 152 1.35 -22.33 -18.71
CA THR A 152 0.70 -23.50 -19.31
C THR A 152 0.17 -23.26 -20.73
N VAL A 153 -0.06 -22.00 -21.11
CA VAL A 153 -0.50 -21.59 -22.46
C VAL A 153 0.59 -20.86 -23.25
N GLY A 154 1.87 -21.02 -22.85
CA GLY A 154 3.01 -20.45 -23.57
C GLY A 154 3.14 -18.92 -23.45
N LYS A 155 2.51 -18.29 -22.47
CA LYS A 155 2.68 -16.87 -22.17
C LYS A 155 3.95 -16.64 -21.36
N ARG A 156 4.40 -15.36 -21.30
CA ARG A 156 5.51 -14.96 -20.43
C ARG A 156 5.13 -15.16 -18.96
N TRP A 157 5.92 -15.97 -18.25
CA TRP A 157 5.60 -16.37 -16.88
C TRP A 157 6.88 -16.50 -16.05
N THR A 158 7.44 -15.33 -15.69
CA THR A 158 8.71 -15.24 -14.95
C THR A 158 8.49 -14.58 -13.58
N GLU A 159 9.50 -14.53 -12.75
CA GLU A 159 9.43 -13.83 -11.46
C GLU A 159 9.18 -12.31 -11.60
N LYS A 160 9.54 -11.73 -12.75
CA LYS A 160 9.50 -10.28 -12.99
C LYS A 160 8.39 -9.85 -13.94
N ASP A 161 7.76 -10.80 -14.63
CA ASP A 161 6.85 -10.51 -15.73
C ASP A 161 5.88 -11.68 -15.90
N LEU A 162 4.64 -11.45 -15.50
CA LEU A 162 3.56 -12.44 -15.54
C LEU A 162 2.52 -12.00 -16.58
N VAL A 163 2.17 -12.90 -17.50
CA VAL A 163 1.09 -12.69 -18.46
C VAL A 163 0.07 -13.81 -18.30
N THR A 164 -1.13 -13.49 -17.84
CA THR A 164 -2.21 -14.46 -17.66
C THR A 164 -2.72 -15.03 -18.99
N PRO A 165 -3.46 -16.17 -19.02
CA PRO A 165 -4.12 -16.67 -20.22
C PRO A 165 -5.04 -15.64 -20.88
N LYS A 166 -5.69 -14.77 -20.08
CA LYS A 166 -6.55 -13.69 -20.57
C LYS A 166 -5.78 -12.51 -21.21
N GLY A 167 -4.45 -12.47 -21.05
CA GLY A 167 -3.58 -11.42 -21.58
C GLY A 167 -3.26 -10.28 -20.61
N ASP A 168 -3.78 -10.31 -19.38
CA ASP A 168 -3.35 -9.36 -18.36
C ASP A 168 -1.88 -9.55 -18.06
N ARG A 169 -1.14 -8.45 -17.91
CA ARG A 169 0.30 -8.46 -17.67
C ARG A 169 0.65 -7.66 -16.42
N ILE A 170 1.53 -8.22 -15.60
CA ILE A 170 2.10 -7.52 -14.44
C ILE A 170 3.61 -7.65 -14.47
N ILE A 171 4.33 -6.53 -14.24
CA ILE A 171 5.78 -6.50 -14.16
C ILE A 171 6.27 -5.93 -12.83
N ALA A 172 7.42 -6.44 -12.35
CA ALA A 172 8.12 -5.96 -11.15
C ALA A 172 9.20 -4.94 -11.52
N LYS A 173 9.21 -3.80 -10.83
CA LYS A 173 10.21 -2.73 -10.99
C LYS A 173 10.69 -2.22 -9.63
N GLY A 174 11.87 -1.61 -9.60
CA GLY A 174 12.36 -0.82 -8.46
C GLY A 174 12.22 0.68 -8.72
N THR A 175 12.26 1.47 -7.66
CA THR A 175 12.30 2.93 -7.73
C THR A 175 13.47 3.38 -8.61
N SER A 176 13.27 4.43 -9.39
CA SER A 176 14.25 4.98 -10.35
C SER A 176 14.58 4.09 -11.55
N GLN A 177 14.00 2.89 -11.66
CA GLN A 177 14.14 2.10 -12.89
C GLN A 177 13.31 2.68 -14.03
N ARG A 178 13.79 2.46 -15.26
CA ARG A 178 13.03 2.82 -16.45
C ARG A 178 11.78 1.95 -16.54
N LEU A 179 10.62 2.57 -16.60
CA LEU A 179 9.34 1.89 -16.77
C LEU A 179 9.13 1.47 -18.24
N ARG A 180 9.67 2.24 -19.19
CA ARG A 180 9.58 1.93 -20.62
C ARG A 180 10.87 1.25 -21.08
N GLY A 181 10.76 0.07 -21.69
CA GLY A 181 11.86 -0.60 -22.39
C GLY A 181 11.95 -0.18 -23.86
N ARG A 182 13.11 -0.40 -24.52
CA ARG A 182 13.27 -0.14 -25.96
C ARG A 182 12.30 -0.94 -26.85
N ALA A 183 11.84 -2.10 -26.38
CA ALA A 183 10.92 -2.99 -27.10
C ALA A 183 9.43 -2.73 -26.80
N GLU A 184 9.11 -1.79 -25.89
CA GLU A 184 7.76 -1.55 -25.36
C GLU A 184 7.37 -0.08 -25.53
N VAL A 185 7.89 0.59 -26.56
CA VAL A 185 7.73 2.04 -26.78
C VAL A 185 6.26 2.47 -26.87
N ASP A 186 5.37 1.56 -27.31
CA ASP A 186 3.98 1.87 -27.60
C ASP A 186 2.97 1.32 -26.57
N VAL A 187 3.45 0.60 -25.54
CA VAL A 187 2.53 0.01 -24.53
C VAL A 187 2.60 0.81 -23.24
N ARG A 188 1.46 1.43 -22.89
CA ARG A 188 1.30 2.21 -21.66
C ARG A 188 0.67 1.37 -20.56
N TYR A 189 0.96 1.72 -19.31
CA TYR A 189 0.40 1.02 -18.15
C TYR A 189 -1.03 1.45 -17.89
N THR A 190 -1.92 0.48 -17.78
CA THR A 190 -3.29 0.70 -17.30
C THR A 190 -3.35 0.89 -15.78
N GLY A 191 -2.30 0.50 -15.07
CA GLY A 191 -2.17 0.70 -13.63
C GLY A 191 -0.72 0.68 -13.16
N ILE A 192 -0.41 1.49 -12.17
CA ILE A 192 0.88 1.48 -11.49
C ILE A 192 0.65 1.44 -9.98
N ILE A 193 1.32 0.51 -9.31
CA ILE A 193 1.33 0.39 -7.86
C ILE A 193 2.70 0.85 -7.38
N LEU A 194 2.73 1.82 -6.49
CA LEU A 194 3.91 2.28 -5.75
C LEU A 194 3.76 1.78 -4.31
N ASP A 195 4.38 0.65 -3.97
CA ASP A 195 4.26 0.01 -2.64
C ASP A 195 5.58 0.09 -1.90
N ASP A 196 5.60 0.82 -0.78
CA ASP A 196 6.79 1.11 0.03
C ASP A 196 8.00 1.52 -0.85
N PHE A 197 7.77 2.43 -1.82
CA PHE A 197 8.79 2.89 -2.77
C PHE A 197 9.72 3.97 -2.19
N GLU A 198 9.33 4.59 -1.07
CA GLU A 198 10.16 5.47 -0.26
C GLU A 198 10.68 4.72 0.97
N SER A 199 11.95 4.95 1.31
CA SER A 199 12.62 4.44 2.51
C SER A 199 13.42 5.55 3.17
N GLU A 200 13.94 5.31 4.36
CA GLU A 200 14.87 6.23 5.01
C GLU A 200 16.16 6.44 4.21
N LEU A 201 16.58 5.40 3.49
CA LEU A 201 17.81 5.47 2.72
C LEU A 201 17.62 6.36 1.49
N ASN A 202 16.53 6.21 0.75
CA ASN A 202 16.27 6.98 -0.46
C ASN A 202 15.61 8.34 -0.21
N THR A 203 15.22 8.64 1.04
CA THR A 203 14.71 9.96 1.47
C THR A 203 15.67 10.73 2.38
N LYS A 204 16.89 10.22 2.60
CA LYS A 204 17.84 10.75 3.59
C LYS A 204 18.27 12.20 3.31
N THR A 205 18.49 12.55 2.04
CA THR A 205 18.91 13.91 1.68
C THR A 205 17.85 14.64 0.85
N PRO A 206 17.83 15.99 0.87
CA PRO A 206 16.88 16.77 0.05
C PRO A 206 16.98 16.43 -1.44
N GLU A 207 18.20 16.21 -1.96
CA GLU A 207 18.44 15.86 -3.38
C GLU A 207 17.74 14.55 -3.73
N ARG A 208 17.89 13.50 -2.91
CA ARG A 208 17.22 12.19 -3.13
C ARG A 208 15.70 12.32 -3.08
N ARG A 209 15.16 13.07 -2.13
CA ARG A 209 13.71 13.32 -2.06
C ARG A 209 13.22 14.04 -3.30
N ASN A 210 13.95 15.06 -3.75
CA ASN A 210 13.61 15.76 -5.00
C ASN A 210 13.76 14.90 -6.25
N GLU A 211 14.70 13.96 -6.26
CA GLU A 211 14.82 12.95 -7.34
C GLU A 211 13.60 12.03 -7.39
N ILE A 212 13.13 11.53 -6.23
CA ILE A 212 11.91 10.73 -6.16
C ILE A 212 10.69 11.52 -6.64
N LYS A 213 10.50 12.75 -6.16
CA LYS A 213 9.39 13.62 -6.58
C LYS A 213 9.42 13.86 -8.09
N ARG A 214 10.58 14.20 -8.64
CA ARG A 214 10.76 14.36 -10.09
C ARG A 214 10.49 13.06 -10.84
N TRP A 215 11.00 11.94 -10.36
CA TRP A 215 10.79 10.64 -10.99
C TRP A 215 9.31 10.25 -11.05
N VAL A 216 8.53 10.49 -10.00
CA VAL A 216 7.08 10.26 -10.04
C VAL A 216 6.41 11.13 -11.10
N VAL A 217 6.72 12.42 -11.13
CA VAL A 217 6.06 13.35 -12.06
C VAL A 217 6.52 13.14 -13.50
N SER A 218 7.82 12.92 -13.73
CA SER A 218 8.40 12.87 -15.09
C SER A 218 8.49 11.46 -15.69
N THR A 219 8.34 10.40 -14.88
CA THR A 219 8.46 9.02 -15.36
C THR A 219 7.21 8.20 -15.12
N ILE A 220 6.64 8.23 -13.89
CA ILE A 220 5.44 7.45 -13.55
C ILE A 220 4.21 7.99 -14.29
N TYR A 221 3.92 9.29 -14.16
CA TYR A 221 2.72 9.86 -14.77
C TYR A 221 2.71 9.69 -16.31
N PRO A 222 3.79 10.01 -17.04
CA PRO A 222 3.77 9.83 -18.49
C PRO A 222 3.84 8.37 -18.95
N ALA A 223 4.09 7.42 -18.05
CA ALA A 223 4.05 5.99 -18.38
C ALA A 223 2.64 5.39 -18.41
N LEU A 224 1.67 6.11 -17.85
CA LEU A 224 0.28 5.68 -17.81
C LEU A 224 -0.40 5.78 -19.18
N GLU A 225 -1.40 4.93 -19.37
CA GLU A 225 -2.34 5.03 -20.50
C GLU A 225 -3.12 6.34 -20.43
N GLU A 226 -3.28 7.01 -21.57
CA GLU A 226 -3.94 8.32 -21.67
C GLU A 226 -5.20 8.28 -22.58
N SER A 227 -5.51 7.11 -23.16
CA SER A 227 -6.67 6.95 -24.04
C SER A 227 -7.97 7.17 -23.26
N PRO A 228 -8.93 7.94 -23.79
CA PRO A 228 -10.20 8.22 -23.12
C PRO A 228 -10.94 6.96 -22.68
N GLY A 229 -11.32 6.89 -21.40
CA GLY A 229 -11.99 5.74 -20.77
C GLY A 229 -11.09 4.53 -20.48
N ARG A 230 -9.77 4.66 -20.69
CA ARG A 230 -8.76 3.69 -20.35
C ARG A 230 -7.57 4.31 -19.61
N GLU A 231 -7.69 5.54 -19.17
CA GLU A 231 -6.64 6.26 -18.47
C GLU A 231 -6.09 5.41 -17.31
N GLY A 232 -4.76 5.38 -17.21
CA GLY A 232 -4.09 4.56 -16.20
C GLY A 232 -4.32 5.10 -14.78
N TRP A 233 -4.56 4.18 -13.85
CA TRP A 233 -4.71 4.50 -12.42
C TRP A 233 -3.40 4.33 -11.67
N ILE A 234 -3.29 4.97 -10.49
CA ILE A 234 -2.16 4.79 -9.57
C ILE A 234 -2.67 4.41 -8.18
N TRP A 235 -2.06 3.38 -7.61
CA TRP A 235 -2.15 3.10 -6.17
C TRP A 235 -0.80 3.37 -5.52
N LEU A 236 -0.82 4.26 -4.55
CA LEU A 236 0.33 4.61 -3.73
C LEU A 236 0.07 4.07 -2.32
N ALA A 237 0.86 3.12 -1.87
CA ALA A 237 0.72 2.53 -0.54
C ALA A 237 2.07 2.65 0.21
N GLY A 238 2.02 3.08 1.46
CA GLY A 238 3.25 3.21 2.24
C GLY A 238 3.04 3.71 3.66
N THR A 239 4.15 3.85 4.37
CA THR A 239 4.28 4.51 5.67
C THR A 239 5.09 5.79 5.47
N ILE A 240 4.75 6.88 6.14
CA ILE A 240 5.50 8.13 6.02
C ILE A 240 6.87 7.97 6.70
N VAL A 241 7.93 7.97 5.90
CA VAL A 241 9.31 7.77 6.37
C VAL A 241 10.07 9.08 6.60
N HIS A 242 9.59 10.19 6.05
CA HIS A 242 10.22 11.51 6.18
C HIS A 242 9.17 12.62 6.03
N PHE A 243 9.32 13.71 6.80
CA PHE A 243 8.38 14.86 6.78
C PHE A 243 8.33 15.59 5.42
N ASP A 244 9.33 15.40 4.55
CA ASP A 244 9.41 15.94 3.18
C ASP A 244 9.45 14.82 2.15
N SER A 245 8.82 13.66 2.43
CA SER A 245 8.66 12.56 1.47
C SER A 245 7.53 12.85 0.47
N PHE A 246 7.47 12.09 -0.62
CA PHE A 246 6.37 12.22 -1.59
C PHE A 246 5.02 11.84 -0.97
N LEU A 247 5.00 10.82 -0.10
CA LEU A 247 3.81 10.44 0.67
C LEU A 247 3.32 11.58 1.56
N GLN A 248 4.23 12.20 2.34
CA GLN A 248 3.88 13.33 3.20
C GLN A 248 3.37 14.52 2.38
N MET A 249 4.07 14.87 1.31
CA MET A 249 3.66 15.94 0.38
C MET A 249 2.26 15.68 -0.19
N THR A 250 1.96 14.43 -0.56
CA THR A 250 0.64 14.03 -1.08
C THR A 250 -0.43 14.22 -0.02
N TYR A 251 -0.17 13.79 1.22
CA TYR A 251 -1.10 13.95 2.33
C TYR A 251 -1.34 15.42 2.70
N ASP A 252 -0.29 16.23 2.77
CA ASP A 252 -0.40 17.65 3.10
C ASP A 252 -1.16 18.42 2.00
N GLY A 253 -0.87 18.12 0.73
CA GLY A 253 -1.61 18.66 -0.40
C GLY A 253 -3.11 18.32 -0.36
N TYR A 254 -3.45 17.09 0.03
CA TYR A 254 -4.84 16.67 0.22
C TYR A 254 -5.52 17.44 1.36
N LYS A 255 -4.87 17.55 2.53
CA LYS A 255 -5.39 18.32 3.66
C LYS A 255 -5.65 19.77 3.30
N GLN A 256 -4.68 20.39 2.62
CA GLN A 256 -4.82 21.79 2.20
C GLN A 256 -5.95 21.96 1.17
N ALA A 257 -6.03 21.06 0.18
CA ALA A 257 -7.09 21.11 -0.81
C ALA A 257 -8.49 20.95 -0.19
N LYS A 258 -8.60 20.04 0.80
CA LYS A 258 -9.85 19.84 1.56
C LYS A 258 -10.24 21.09 2.35
N LYS A 259 -9.25 21.76 2.97
CA LYS A 259 -9.47 23.02 3.70
C LYS A 259 -9.92 24.15 2.76
N ASP A 260 -9.33 24.22 1.56
CA ASP A 260 -9.62 25.25 0.56
C ASP A 260 -10.82 24.91 -0.33
N ALA A 261 -11.50 23.78 -0.09
CA ALA A 261 -12.59 23.23 -0.90
C ALA A 261 -12.24 23.15 -2.41
N ARG A 262 -10.98 22.83 -2.75
CA ARG A 262 -10.49 22.70 -4.12
C ARG A 262 -10.27 21.24 -4.51
N PHE A 263 -10.28 20.98 -5.81
CA PHE A 263 -9.95 19.67 -6.35
C PHE A 263 -8.51 19.27 -6.00
N TYR A 264 -8.34 17.98 -5.68
CA TYR A 264 -7.03 17.35 -5.53
C TYR A 264 -7.00 16.01 -6.29
N PRO A 265 -5.92 15.72 -7.03
CA PRO A 265 -5.90 14.55 -7.91
C PRO A 265 -5.73 13.21 -7.19
N TRP A 266 -5.49 13.22 -5.89
CA TRP A 266 -5.33 12.03 -5.07
C TRP A 266 -6.49 11.88 -4.08
N ASP A 267 -7.03 10.67 -4.01
CA ASP A 267 -7.91 10.23 -2.93
C ASP A 267 -7.04 9.62 -1.85
N VAL A 268 -7.08 10.14 -0.62
CA VAL A 268 -6.09 9.80 0.43
C VAL A 268 -6.76 9.20 1.63
N TYR A 269 -6.31 8.01 1.99
CA TYR A 269 -6.66 7.28 3.22
C TYR A 269 -5.45 7.31 4.16
N PHE A 270 -5.58 8.03 5.25
CA PHE A 270 -4.54 8.19 6.26
C PHE A 270 -5.03 7.69 7.60
N HIS A 271 -4.25 6.80 8.23
CA HIS A 271 -4.51 6.34 9.58
C HIS A 271 -3.21 6.19 10.37
N SER A 272 -3.30 6.53 11.67
CA SER A 272 -2.31 6.19 12.70
C SER A 272 -2.73 4.91 13.42
N ALA A 273 -1.79 4.19 14.03
CA ALA A 273 -2.13 2.97 14.79
C ALA A 273 -3.01 3.26 16.02
N ILE A 274 -2.88 4.48 16.56
CA ILE A 274 -3.67 4.98 17.68
C ILE A 274 -4.33 6.29 17.25
N GLU A 275 -5.65 6.31 17.23
CA GLU A 275 -6.48 7.50 16.97
C GLU A 275 -7.43 7.70 18.14
N ASP A 276 -7.60 8.91 18.59
CA ASP A 276 -8.45 9.28 19.76
C ASP A 276 -8.20 8.40 21.01
N GLY A 277 -6.93 8.03 21.24
CA GLY A 277 -6.52 7.17 22.35
C GLY A 277 -6.88 5.69 22.20
N GLN A 278 -7.40 5.26 21.05
CA GLN A 278 -7.80 3.89 20.78
C GLN A 278 -6.98 3.31 19.62
N SER A 279 -6.74 1.99 19.67
CA SER A 279 -6.16 1.31 18.50
C SER A 279 -7.18 1.23 17.37
N ILE A 280 -6.77 1.56 16.15
CA ILE A 280 -7.63 1.39 14.96
C ILE A 280 -7.85 -0.09 14.59
N TRP A 281 -7.03 -1.01 15.12
CA TRP A 281 -7.16 -2.45 14.89
C TRP A 281 -6.95 -3.23 16.21
N PRO A 282 -7.88 -3.12 17.18
CA PRO A 282 -7.67 -3.68 18.51
C PRO A 282 -7.57 -5.21 18.55
N GLN A 283 -8.15 -5.94 17.59
CA GLN A 283 -8.07 -7.40 17.51
C GLN A 283 -6.67 -7.91 17.18
N GLN A 284 -5.89 -7.18 16.39
CA GLN A 284 -4.53 -7.54 15.98
C GLN A 284 -3.48 -6.79 16.78
N PHE A 285 -3.75 -5.54 17.06
CA PHE A 285 -2.89 -4.60 17.77
C PHE A 285 -3.65 -3.93 18.91
N PRO A 286 -3.98 -4.66 20.00
CA PRO A 286 -4.59 -4.03 21.17
C PRO A 286 -3.71 -2.90 21.70
N LEU A 287 -4.31 -1.88 22.31
CA LEU A 287 -3.59 -0.70 22.81
C LEU A 287 -2.45 -1.07 23.76
N THR A 288 -2.63 -2.12 24.57
CA THR A 288 -1.59 -2.66 25.46
C THR A 288 -0.34 -3.10 24.67
N LYS A 289 -0.53 -3.79 23.54
CA LYS A 289 0.57 -4.23 22.66
C LYS A 289 1.25 -3.05 21.97
N LEU A 290 0.50 -2.04 21.54
CA LEU A 290 1.06 -0.82 20.94
C LEU A 290 1.85 -0.02 21.98
N ASN A 291 1.35 0.11 23.20
CA ASN A 291 2.05 0.79 24.29
C ASN A 291 3.33 0.03 24.71
N ALA A 292 3.29 -1.30 24.77
CA ALA A 292 4.50 -2.10 25.02
C ALA A 292 5.56 -1.88 23.93
N LYS A 293 5.14 -1.91 22.65
CA LYS A 293 6.05 -1.56 21.54
C LYS A 293 6.60 -0.14 21.67
N LYS A 294 5.76 0.84 21.99
CA LYS A 294 6.21 2.22 22.20
C LYS A 294 7.28 2.28 23.29
N GLN A 295 7.09 1.55 24.37
CA GLN A 295 8.07 1.49 25.47
C GLN A 295 9.40 0.85 25.03
N GLU A 296 9.37 -0.25 24.25
CA GLU A 296 10.56 -0.84 23.65
C GLU A 296 11.37 0.18 22.81
N PHE A 297 10.68 0.99 22.00
CA PHE A 297 11.32 2.04 21.20
C PHE A 297 11.90 3.17 22.07
N ILE A 298 11.22 3.53 23.17
CA ILE A 298 11.71 4.53 24.14
C ILE A 298 12.99 4.03 24.81
N GLU A 299 12.99 2.79 25.30
CA GLU A 299 14.17 2.16 25.96
C GLU A 299 15.35 2.02 25.00
N ALA A 300 15.10 1.80 23.71
CA ALA A 300 16.13 1.79 22.68
C ALA A 300 16.59 3.20 22.25
N GLY A 301 16.03 4.29 22.80
CA GLY A 301 16.33 5.66 22.39
C GLY A 301 15.79 6.03 21.00
N LEU A 302 14.80 5.28 20.48
CA LEU A 302 14.28 5.38 19.12
C LEU A 302 12.81 5.83 19.09
N VAL A 303 12.38 6.69 20.00
CA VAL A 303 10.98 7.13 20.12
C VAL A 303 10.42 7.70 18.81
N ASN A 304 11.24 8.41 18.03
CA ASN A 304 10.85 8.95 16.73
C ASN A 304 10.51 7.84 15.71
N LYS A 305 11.14 6.68 15.84
CA LYS A 305 10.83 5.52 15.00
C LYS A 305 9.45 4.97 15.27
N PHE A 306 9.01 4.93 16.53
CA PHE A 306 7.64 4.55 16.83
C PHE A 306 6.64 5.53 16.21
N ALA A 307 6.91 6.83 16.34
CA ALA A 307 6.07 7.86 15.72
C ALA A 307 6.01 7.70 14.20
N GLN A 308 7.12 7.46 13.55
CA GLN A 308 7.21 7.24 12.11
C GLN A 308 6.47 5.97 11.69
N GLU A 309 6.79 4.82 12.27
CA GLU A 309 6.32 3.50 11.82
C GLU A 309 4.86 3.20 12.19
N TYR A 310 4.41 3.71 13.36
CA TYR A 310 3.08 3.42 13.88
C TYR A 310 2.12 4.60 13.88
N MET A 311 2.63 5.84 13.91
CA MET A 311 1.77 7.01 13.92
C MET A 311 1.75 7.76 12.58
N ASN A 312 2.55 7.33 11.59
CA ASN A 312 2.78 8.05 10.34
C ASN A 312 3.22 9.51 10.57
N ASP A 313 3.95 9.74 11.67
CA ASP A 313 4.52 11.02 12.05
C ASP A 313 6.05 10.94 11.99
N ALA A 314 6.61 11.39 10.88
CA ALA A 314 8.05 11.36 10.62
C ALA A 314 8.77 12.66 11.05
N ARG A 315 8.16 13.47 11.92
CA ARG A 315 8.82 14.66 12.46
C ARG A 315 9.95 14.25 13.39
N ASP A 316 11.11 14.84 13.22
CA ASP A 316 12.23 14.66 14.14
C ASP A 316 12.04 15.54 15.40
N ILE A 317 11.32 15.01 16.37
CA ILE A 317 11.03 15.71 17.63
C ILE A 317 12.28 15.84 18.49
N THR A 318 13.27 14.93 18.35
CA THR A 318 14.50 14.93 19.19
C THR A 318 15.50 15.99 18.79
N ASN A 319 15.61 16.26 17.49
CA ASN A 319 16.55 17.27 16.94
C ASN A 319 15.85 18.59 16.59
N ALA A 320 14.56 18.71 16.87
CA ALA A 320 13.86 19.98 16.71
C ALA A 320 14.49 21.03 17.63
N SER A 321 14.89 22.16 17.05
CA SER A 321 15.44 23.31 17.79
C SER A 321 14.47 23.82 18.86
N PHE A 322 13.16 23.59 18.63
CA PHE A 322 12.09 23.87 19.57
C PHE A 322 11.35 22.57 19.90
N LYS A 323 11.39 22.15 21.16
CA LYS A 323 10.64 21.00 21.66
C LYS A 323 9.20 21.42 21.95
N ILE A 324 8.25 20.88 21.23
CA ILE A 324 6.81 21.23 21.31
C ILE A 324 6.28 21.03 22.73
N ASP A 325 6.74 20.00 23.44
CA ASP A 325 6.40 19.71 24.85
C ASP A 325 6.92 20.76 25.83
N ARG A 326 7.85 21.62 25.39
CA ARG A 326 8.38 22.75 26.17
C ARG A 326 7.79 24.10 25.78
N ILE A 327 6.93 24.15 24.76
CA ILE A 327 6.21 25.36 24.38
C ILE A 327 5.11 25.60 25.43
N GLN A 328 5.26 26.64 26.18
CA GLN A 328 4.22 27.08 27.10
C GLN A 328 3.25 28.01 26.36
N HIS A 329 1.98 27.67 26.42
CA HIS A 329 0.91 28.51 25.90
C HIS A 329 0.32 29.32 27.07
N TYR A 330 0.05 30.57 26.82
CA TYR A 330 -0.63 31.42 27.77
C TYR A 330 -2.00 31.85 27.24
N SER A 331 -2.93 32.09 28.15
CA SER A 331 -4.30 32.56 27.83
C SER A 331 -4.54 34.02 28.28
N GLY A 332 -3.51 34.66 28.83
CA GLY A 332 -3.60 36.01 29.35
C GLY A 332 -3.67 37.10 28.27
N GLU A 333 -4.13 38.30 28.70
CA GLU A 333 -4.20 39.49 27.84
C GLU A 333 -2.86 40.23 27.82
N ARG A 334 -2.41 40.65 26.65
CA ARG A 334 -1.22 41.51 26.52
C ARG A 334 -1.60 42.95 26.79
N LYS A 335 -0.90 43.60 27.72
CA LYS A 335 -1.01 45.05 27.97
C LYS A 335 0.34 45.74 27.75
N TYR A 336 0.27 46.95 27.14
CA TYR A 336 1.43 47.83 26.99
C TYR A 336 1.24 49.03 27.90
N ILE A 337 2.11 49.18 28.91
CA ILE A 337 1.99 50.19 29.96
C ILE A 337 3.35 50.82 30.17
N ASN A 338 3.45 52.15 30.09
CA ASN A 338 4.68 52.93 30.38
C ASN A 338 5.92 52.45 29.59
N GLY A 339 5.75 52.02 28.35
CA GLY A 339 6.86 51.57 27.50
C GLY A 339 7.22 50.08 27.64
N PHE A 340 6.54 49.34 28.49
CA PHE A 340 6.79 47.94 28.75
C PHE A 340 5.58 47.05 28.37
N ASN A 341 5.87 45.84 27.91
CA ASN A 341 4.84 44.84 27.65
C ASN A 341 4.65 43.96 28.89
N TYR A 342 3.40 43.70 29.20
CA TYR A 342 2.97 42.81 30.27
C TYR A 342 2.00 41.76 29.74
N LEU A 343 2.11 40.56 30.28
CA LEU A 343 1.08 39.51 30.20
C LEU A 343 0.23 39.61 31.48
N VAL A 344 -1.07 39.74 31.34
CA VAL A 344 -2.01 39.74 32.46
C VAL A 344 -2.73 38.38 32.45
N GLU A 345 -2.44 37.57 33.43
CA GLU A 345 -3.02 36.26 33.62
C GLU A 345 -3.35 36.06 35.10
N HIS A 346 -4.57 35.64 35.40
CA HIS A 346 -5.08 35.43 36.78
C HIS A 346 -4.83 36.65 37.71
N ASP A 347 -5.07 37.87 37.20
CA ASP A 347 -4.87 39.16 37.91
C ASP A 347 -3.40 39.47 38.24
N GLU A 348 -2.44 38.69 37.76
CA GLU A 348 -1.00 38.98 37.86
C GLU A 348 -0.50 39.69 36.60
N MET A 349 0.34 40.70 36.78
CA MET A 349 1.04 41.40 35.69
C MET A 349 2.48 40.92 35.60
N ILE A 350 2.76 40.12 34.58
CA ILE A 350 4.08 39.55 34.35
C ILE A 350 4.78 40.36 33.25
N PRO A 351 5.92 41.00 33.53
CA PRO A 351 6.69 41.71 32.49
C PRO A 351 7.23 40.74 31.45
N ILE A 352 7.03 41.05 30.18
CA ILE A 352 7.46 40.18 29.05
C ILE A 352 8.28 40.98 28.03
N ASN A 353 9.25 40.31 27.41
CA ASN A 353 9.90 40.79 26.20
C ASN A 353 9.31 40.07 24.99
N ILE A 354 9.01 40.83 23.95
CA ILE A 354 8.46 40.28 22.70
C ILE A 354 9.58 40.25 21.66
N TYR A 355 9.87 39.07 21.15
CA TYR A 355 10.80 38.87 20.07
C TYR A 355 9.98 38.34 18.86
N ILE A 356 10.18 38.98 17.71
CA ILE A 356 9.59 38.52 16.45
C ILE A 356 10.77 38.01 15.59
N GLY A 357 10.82 36.71 15.39
CA GLY A 357 11.70 36.10 14.39
C GLY A 357 11.04 36.21 13.00
N VAL A 358 11.64 36.93 12.09
CA VAL A 358 11.23 36.94 10.67
C VAL A 358 12.27 36.13 9.92
N ASP A 359 11.84 34.95 9.46
CA ASP A 359 12.58 34.20 8.45
C ASP A 359 12.17 34.76 7.08
N LEU A 360 13.02 35.60 6.54
CA LEU A 360 12.94 36.03 5.16
C LEU A 360 13.41 34.83 4.32
N ALA A 361 12.52 33.92 3.98
CA ALA A 361 12.81 32.96 2.94
C ALA A 361 13.21 33.75 1.68
N ALA A 362 14.51 33.79 1.42
CA ALA A 362 15.03 34.25 0.15
C ALA A 362 14.48 33.30 -0.91
N THR A 363 13.47 33.73 -1.62
CA THR A 363 13.14 33.09 -2.89
C THR A 363 14.35 33.28 -3.78
N ALA A 364 15.19 32.26 -3.90
CA ALA A 364 16.15 32.20 -4.97
C ALA A 364 15.37 32.09 -6.29
N SER A 365 14.99 33.25 -6.79
CA SER A 365 14.76 33.42 -8.20
C SER A 365 16.11 33.69 -8.80
N ASP A 366 16.71 32.65 -9.41
CA ASP A 366 17.44 32.74 -10.69
C ASP A 366 17.71 31.32 -11.18
#